data_43027c08057ff72d314c0e2b9678b0a6
#
_entry.id   43027c08057ff72d314c0e2b9678b0a6
#
_cell.length_a   1.000
_cell.length_b   1.000
_cell.length_c   1.000
_cell.angle_alpha   90.00
_cell.angle_beta   90.00
_cell.angle_gamma   90.00
#
_symmetry.space_group_name_H-M   'P 1'
#
loop_
_entity.id
_entity.type
_entity.pdbx_description
1 polymer ?
#
loop_
_entity_poly.entity_id
_entity_poly.type
_entity_poly.pdbx_seq_one_letter_code
_entity_poly.pdbx_strand_id
1 'polypeptide(L)'
;GLDVGDSFIRSNVVFRNNAIWYAQTVGLPSSPITKTAAQWTKLNTNGTFADGGRIEDPAATSASGSWFTYPSIAVNNNNDVVVGFSKLDGTDYASAGYAFRYGTDAAGTMQDPVVYKAGEDYYEKTFGGSRNRWGDYSHTMVDPLDDASFWTIQEYAKPRSTPSIGGSNASSSQVGNVPKAGMVISS
;
A
#
# COMPACT_ATOMS: atom_id res chain seq x y z
N GLY A 1 -17.99 -3.13 1.84
CA GLY A 1 -16.64 -2.76 1.38
C GLY A 1 -15.67 -2.72 2.55
N LEU A 2 -14.38 -2.65 2.24
CA LEU A 2 -13.35 -2.47 3.25
C LEU A 2 -13.21 -0.99 3.60
N ASP A 3 -13.10 -0.69 4.89
CA ASP A 3 -12.82 0.64 5.38
C ASP A 3 -11.31 0.81 5.54
N VAL A 4 -10.73 1.68 4.73
CA VAL A 4 -9.29 1.91 4.66
C VAL A 4 -8.84 3.13 5.50
N GLY A 5 -9.69 3.61 6.39
CA GLY A 5 -9.32 4.65 7.35
C GLY A 5 -9.30 6.04 6.76
N ASP A 6 -8.16 6.71 6.84
CA ASP A 6 -7.96 8.13 6.54
C ASP A 6 -6.80 8.37 5.56
N SER A 7 -6.52 9.65 5.28
CA SER A 7 -5.45 10.09 4.40
C SER A 7 -4.17 10.51 5.14
N PHE A 8 -3.97 10.08 6.38
CA PHE A 8 -2.75 10.39 7.11
C PHE A 8 -1.53 9.64 6.55
N ILE A 9 -0.35 10.20 6.74
CA ILE A 9 0.91 9.51 6.48
C ILE A 9 1.08 8.46 7.58
N ARG A 10 1.01 7.19 7.18
CA ARG A 10 1.04 6.04 8.09
C ARG A 10 2.37 5.29 8.08
N SER A 11 3.26 5.64 7.18
CA SER A 11 4.60 5.09 7.06
C SER A 11 5.67 6.13 7.40
N ASN A 12 6.91 5.68 7.44
CA ASN A 12 8.04 6.58 7.68
C ASN A 12 8.15 7.64 6.58
N VAL A 13 8.48 8.85 7.00
CA VAL A 13 9.00 9.89 6.12
C VAL A 13 10.49 9.63 5.90
N VAL A 14 10.92 9.60 4.65
CA VAL A 14 12.30 9.29 4.26
C VAL A 14 13.03 10.59 3.91
N PHE A 15 14.15 10.85 4.58
CA PHE A 15 15.11 11.88 4.15
C PHE A 15 16.22 11.21 3.36
N ARG A 16 16.29 11.48 2.06
CA ARG A 16 17.28 10.88 1.17
C ARG A 16 17.65 11.82 0.04
N ASN A 17 18.95 11.85 -0.31
CA ASN A 17 19.47 12.64 -1.43
C ASN A 17 19.02 14.10 -1.37
N ASN A 18 19.14 14.71 -0.20
CA ASN A 18 18.75 16.11 0.08
C ASN A 18 17.27 16.43 -0.24
N ALA A 19 16.39 15.46 -0.09
CA ALA A 19 14.95 15.60 -0.27
C ALA A 19 14.19 14.82 0.81
N ILE A 20 12.94 15.21 1.04
CA ILE A 20 12.01 14.57 1.96
C ILE A 20 10.97 13.85 1.11
N TRP A 21 10.75 12.56 1.39
CA TRP A 21 9.83 11.70 0.65
C TRP A 21 8.81 11.08 1.59
N TYR A 22 7.57 11.01 1.17
CA TYR A 22 6.52 10.31 1.89
C TYR A 22 5.45 9.79 0.96
N ALA A 23 4.65 8.85 1.47
CA ALA A 23 3.48 8.34 0.77
C ALA A 23 2.26 8.32 1.71
N GLN A 24 1.09 8.50 1.13
CA GLN A 24 -0.18 8.49 1.86
C GLN A 24 -1.31 7.97 0.97
N THR A 25 -2.36 7.45 1.60
CA THR A 25 -3.62 7.18 0.91
C THR A 25 -4.35 8.49 0.64
N VAL A 26 -4.90 8.65 -0.55
CA VAL A 26 -5.78 9.79 -0.88
C VAL A 26 -7.10 9.30 -1.43
N GLY A 27 -8.18 9.95 -1.01
CA GLY A 27 -9.52 9.72 -1.56
C GLY A 27 -9.75 10.55 -2.83
N LEU A 28 -10.34 9.96 -3.85
CA LEU A 28 -10.58 10.59 -5.14
C LEU A 28 -12.01 10.33 -5.65
N PRO A 29 -12.67 11.33 -6.27
CA PRO A 29 -12.34 12.75 -6.12
C PRO A 29 -12.41 13.16 -4.65
N SER A 30 -12.02 14.39 -4.32
CA SER A 30 -12.02 14.83 -2.91
C SER A 30 -13.42 14.82 -2.27
N SER A 31 -14.49 14.93 -3.08
CA SER A 31 -15.88 14.82 -2.63
C SER A 31 -16.82 14.62 -3.82
N PRO A 32 -17.74 13.65 -3.81
CA PRO A 32 -17.72 12.48 -2.92
C PRO A 32 -16.56 11.54 -3.28
N ILE A 33 -15.91 10.95 -2.27
CA ILE A 33 -14.84 9.96 -2.49
C ILE A 33 -15.46 8.69 -3.08
N THR A 34 -14.92 8.24 -4.21
CA THR A 34 -15.37 7.01 -4.89
C THR A 34 -14.27 5.99 -5.08
N LYS A 35 -13.01 6.38 -4.92
CA LYS A 35 -11.83 5.50 -4.99
C LYS A 35 -10.70 5.99 -4.10
N THR A 36 -9.71 5.15 -3.86
CA THR A 36 -8.46 5.53 -3.20
C THR A 36 -7.26 5.32 -4.12
N ALA A 37 -6.23 6.13 -3.92
CA ALA A 37 -4.95 6.03 -4.60
C ALA A 37 -3.81 6.12 -3.58
N ALA A 38 -2.66 5.52 -3.91
CA ALA A 38 -1.43 5.74 -3.18
C ALA A 38 -0.70 6.94 -3.80
N GLN A 39 -0.61 8.03 -3.06
CA GLN A 39 0.08 9.24 -3.49
C GLN A 39 1.46 9.28 -2.85
N TRP A 40 2.49 9.50 -3.66
CA TRP A 40 3.84 9.78 -3.20
C TRP A 40 4.21 11.23 -3.45
N THR A 41 5.07 11.79 -2.61
CA THR A 41 5.48 13.18 -2.66
C THR A 41 6.95 13.31 -2.32
N LYS A 42 7.65 14.14 -3.08
CA LYS A 42 9.01 14.62 -2.84
C LYS A 42 8.97 16.10 -2.53
N LEU A 43 9.56 16.49 -1.44
CA LEU A 43 9.77 17.90 -1.06
C LEU A 43 11.26 18.23 -1.06
N ASN A 44 11.58 19.47 -1.39
CA ASN A 44 12.87 20.06 -1.08
C ASN A 44 13.02 20.21 0.44
N THR A 45 14.24 20.38 0.93
CA THR A 45 14.52 20.55 2.36
C THR A 45 13.91 21.81 2.97
N ASN A 46 13.56 22.79 2.16
CA ASN A 46 12.82 23.98 2.58
C ASN A 46 11.29 23.80 2.62
N GLY A 47 10.80 22.57 2.39
CA GLY A 47 9.38 22.23 2.41
C GLY A 47 8.61 22.50 1.11
N THR A 48 9.26 23.03 0.07
CA THR A 48 8.58 23.25 -1.22
C THR A 48 8.42 21.94 -2.00
N PHE A 49 7.32 21.81 -2.74
CA PHE A 49 7.07 20.67 -3.61
C PHE A 49 8.15 20.56 -4.70
N ALA A 50 8.70 19.37 -4.88
CA ALA A 50 9.71 19.08 -5.89
C ALA A 50 9.22 18.10 -6.96
N ASP A 51 8.51 17.04 -6.56
CA ASP A 51 7.97 16.01 -7.45
C ASP A 51 6.89 15.21 -6.72
N GLY A 52 6.06 14.47 -7.43
CA GLY A 52 5.06 13.60 -6.82
C GLY A 52 4.05 13.09 -7.83
N GLY A 53 3.44 11.98 -7.52
CA GLY A 53 2.48 11.34 -8.40
C GLY A 53 1.57 10.39 -7.64
N ARG A 54 0.78 9.63 -8.40
CA ARG A 54 -0.19 8.69 -7.86
C ARG A 54 -0.06 7.34 -8.51
N ILE A 55 -0.27 6.31 -7.71
CA ILE A 55 -0.55 4.96 -8.16
C ILE A 55 -2.07 4.83 -8.03
N GLU A 56 -2.76 4.87 -9.16
CA GLU A 56 -4.22 4.87 -9.21
C GLU A 56 -4.72 4.10 -10.43
N ASP A 57 -5.93 3.59 -10.35
CA ASP A 57 -6.71 3.15 -11.50
C ASP A 57 -7.63 4.31 -11.91
N PRO A 58 -7.38 4.97 -13.06
CA PRO A 58 -8.20 6.08 -13.51
C PRO A 58 -9.67 5.68 -13.75
N ALA A 59 -9.92 4.41 -14.12
CA ALA A 59 -11.24 3.88 -14.40
C ALA A 59 -11.98 3.40 -13.15
N ALA A 60 -11.32 3.34 -11.98
CA ALA A 60 -11.95 2.87 -10.76
C ALA A 60 -13.09 3.79 -10.29
N THR A 61 -14.14 3.15 -9.78
CA THR A 61 -15.35 3.77 -9.22
C THR A 61 -15.57 3.27 -7.79
N SER A 62 -16.65 3.63 -7.15
CA SER A 62 -17.06 3.07 -5.85
C SER A 62 -17.46 1.58 -5.90
N ALA A 63 -17.63 1.01 -7.10
CA ALA A 63 -18.14 -0.35 -7.28
C ALA A 63 -17.19 -1.26 -8.08
N SER A 64 -16.20 -0.72 -8.77
CA SER A 64 -15.34 -1.49 -9.68
C SER A 64 -13.96 -0.86 -9.83
N GLY A 65 -13.00 -1.63 -10.32
CA GLY A 65 -11.62 -1.24 -10.52
C GLY A 65 -10.76 -1.45 -9.29
N SER A 66 -9.56 -0.93 -9.32
CA SER A 66 -8.56 -1.12 -8.27
C SER A 66 -8.43 0.11 -7.37
N TRP A 67 -8.34 -0.12 -6.07
CA TRP A 67 -8.09 0.89 -5.06
C TRP A 67 -6.76 0.58 -4.37
N PHE A 68 -5.93 1.61 -4.17
CA PHE A 68 -4.61 1.49 -3.55
C PHE A 68 -4.61 2.22 -2.21
N THR A 69 -4.08 1.55 -1.17
CA THR A 69 -4.17 2.05 0.19
C THR A 69 -2.97 1.64 1.05
N TYR A 70 -2.79 2.29 2.19
CA TYR A 70 -1.71 2.05 3.15
C TYR A 70 -0.32 1.99 2.51
N PRO A 71 0.08 3.02 1.74
CA PRO A 71 1.38 3.01 1.11
C PRO A 71 2.51 3.24 2.10
N SER A 72 3.66 2.65 1.78
CA SER A 72 4.97 2.97 2.35
C SER A 72 5.98 3.20 1.24
N ILE A 73 7.02 4.01 1.50
CA ILE A 73 7.97 4.46 0.49
C ILE A 73 9.41 4.24 0.94
N ALA A 74 10.27 3.88 0.01
CA ALA A 74 11.72 3.93 0.17
C ALA A 74 12.40 4.48 -1.07
N VAL A 75 13.58 5.07 -0.88
CA VAL A 75 14.38 5.72 -1.93
C VAL A 75 15.83 5.32 -1.76
N ASN A 76 16.44 4.78 -2.81
CA ASN A 76 17.86 4.39 -2.79
C ASN A 76 18.81 5.55 -3.18
N ASN A 77 20.09 5.26 -3.25
CA ASN A 77 21.11 6.26 -3.60
C ASN A 77 20.98 6.81 -5.04
N ASN A 78 20.39 6.03 -5.94
CA ASN A 78 20.18 6.42 -7.34
C ASN A 78 18.91 7.26 -7.54
N ASN A 79 18.16 7.58 -6.48
CA ASN A 79 16.80 8.13 -6.51
C ASN A 79 15.75 7.19 -7.13
N ASP A 80 16.04 5.88 -7.21
CA ASP A 80 15.00 4.93 -7.52
C ASP A 80 14.06 4.84 -6.31
N VAL A 81 12.79 4.69 -6.58
CA VAL A 81 11.73 4.73 -5.57
C VAL A 81 10.88 3.48 -5.66
N VAL A 82 10.59 2.88 -4.53
CA VAL A 82 9.57 1.84 -4.39
C VAL A 82 8.48 2.33 -3.44
N VAL A 83 7.23 2.19 -3.88
CA VAL A 83 6.04 2.40 -3.06
C VAL A 83 5.31 1.07 -2.93
N GLY A 84 5.31 0.50 -1.74
CA GLY A 84 4.51 -0.68 -1.41
C GLY A 84 3.11 -0.27 -0.96
N PHE A 85 2.10 -1.10 -1.20
CA PHE A 85 0.70 -0.83 -0.86
C PHE A 85 -0.15 -2.10 -0.75
N SER A 86 -1.34 -1.97 -0.17
CA SER A 86 -2.42 -2.94 -0.37
C SER A 86 -3.25 -2.54 -1.58
N LYS A 87 -3.48 -3.48 -2.51
CA LYS A 87 -4.41 -3.35 -3.62
C LYS A 87 -5.73 -4.00 -3.22
N LEU A 88 -6.81 -3.24 -3.31
CA LEU A 88 -8.17 -3.70 -3.18
C LEU A 88 -8.83 -3.69 -4.56
N ASP A 89 -9.69 -4.65 -4.82
CA ASP A 89 -10.36 -4.78 -6.12
C ASP A 89 -11.80 -5.27 -5.92
N GLY A 90 -12.70 -4.93 -6.84
CA GLY A 90 -14.09 -5.37 -6.79
C GLY A 90 -14.26 -6.86 -7.13
N THR A 91 -13.27 -7.48 -7.75
CA THR A 91 -13.30 -8.86 -8.24
C THR A 91 -12.29 -9.77 -7.55
N ASP A 92 -11.26 -9.18 -6.92
CA ASP A 92 -10.18 -9.88 -6.24
C ASP A 92 -10.17 -9.59 -4.73
N TYR A 93 -9.53 -10.44 -3.97
CA TYR A 93 -9.30 -10.21 -2.55
C TYR A 93 -8.16 -9.22 -2.31
N ALA A 94 -8.14 -8.60 -1.11
CA ALA A 94 -7.10 -7.66 -0.73
C ALA A 94 -5.70 -8.27 -0.89
N SER A 95 -4.88 -7.63 -1.70
CA SER A 95 -3.61 -8.13 -2.22
C SER A 95 -2.46 -7.21 -1.86
N ALA A 96 -1.25 -7.76 -1.70
CA ALA A 96 -0.03 -7.02 -1.46
C ALA A 96 0.67 -6.70 -2.77
N GLY A 97 1.03 -5.43 -2.96
CA GLY A 97 1.66 -4.96 -4.19
C GLY A 97 2.67 -3.84 -3.97
N TYR A 98 3.32 -3.47 -5.05
CA TYR A 98 4.21 -2.31 -5.12
C TYR A 98 4.17 -1.69 -6.52
N ALA A 99 4.61 -0.44 -6.61
CA ALA A 99 5.04 0.19 -7.84
C ALA A 99 6.43 0.78 -7.64
N PHE A 100 7.17 0.97 -8.71
CA PHE A 100 8.51 1.54 -8.63
C PHE A 100 8.74 2.57 -9.73
N ARG A 101 9.77 3.38 -9.57
CA ARG A 101 10.32 4.22 -10.64
C ARG A 101 11.84 4.25 -10.52
N TYR A 102 12.50 4.41 -11.64
CA TYR A 102 13.91 4.76 -11.67
C TYR A 102 14.10 6.27 -11.42
N GLY A 103 15.22 6.64 -10.85
CA GLY A 103 15.56 8.05 -10.66
C GLY A 103 15.60 8.85 -11.97
N THR A 104 15.74 8.18 -13.11
CA THR A 104 15.76 8.75 -14.47
C THR A 104 14.39 8.82 -15.14
N ASP A 105 13.34 8.23 -14.55
CA ASP A 105 12.00 8.27 -15.13
C ASP A 105 11.43 9.71 -15.11
N ALA A 106 10.47 9.96 -15.98
CA ALA A 106 9.82 11.26 -16.05
C ALA A 106 9.21 11.68 -14.70
N ALA A 107 9.26 12.96 -14.38
CA ALA A 107 8.66 13.50 -13.17
C ALA A 107 7.17 13.14 -13.08
N GLY A 108 6.69 12.87 -11.87
CA GLY A 108 5.29 12.52 -11.61
C GLY A 108 4.89 11.09 -11.96
N THR A 109 5.79 10.27 -12.52
CA THR A 109 5.45 8.92 -13.01
C THR A 109 5.95 7.82 -12.09
N MET A 110 5.25 6.68 -12.14
CA MET A 110 5.66 5.37 -11.61
C MET A 110 5.43 4.33 -12.70
N GLN A 111 6.16 3.23 -12.66
CA GLN A 111 5.88 2.05 -13.48
C GLN A 111 4.55 1.41 -13.03
N ASP A 112 3.98 0.54 -13.87
CA ASP A 112 2.73 -0.14 -13.56
C ASP A 112 2.78 -0.92 -12.25
N PRO A 113 1.68 -0.92 -11.48
CA PRO A 113 1.60 -1.64 -10.23
C PRO A 113 1.77 -3.15 -10.39
N VAL A 114 2.57 -3.76 -9.53
CA VAL A 114 2.79 -5.21 -9.48
C VAL A 114 2.19 -5.79 -8.21
N VAL A 115 1.34 -6.81 -8.36
CA VAL A 115 0.85 -7.63 -7.23
C VAL A 115 1.83 -8.79 -7.05
N TYR A 116 2.56 -8.81 -5.95
CA TYR A 116 3.49 -9.91 -5.65
C TYR A 116 2.87 -11.00 -4.77
N LYS A 117 1.78 -10.66 -4.08
CA LYS A 117 0.98 -11.63 -3.33
C LYS A 117 -0.49 -11.30 -3.46
N ALA A 118 -1.20 -12.12 -4.23
CA ALA A 118 -2.65 -12.03 -4.36
C ALA A 118 -3.36 -12.44 -3.06
N GLY A 119 -4.47 -11.77 -2.77
CA GLY A 119 -5.38 -12.19 -1.71
C GLY A 119 -5.97 -13.57 -2.01
N GLU A 120 -6.23 -14.36 -0.97
CA GLU A 120 -6.61 -15.77 -1.08
C GLU A 120 -8.01 -16.04 -0.53
N ASP A 121 -8.59 -15.12 0.23
CA ASP A 121 -9.93 -15.25 0.80
C ASP A 121 -10.52 -13.86 1.10
N TYR A 122 -11.83 -13.80 1.33
CA TYR A 122 -12.44 -12.56 1.77
C TYR A 122 -12.04 -12.23 3.21
N TYR A 123 -11.97 -10.95 3.47
CA TYR A 123 -11.63 -10.44 4.79
C TYR A 123 -12.84 -9.79 5.45
N GLU A 124 -13.10 -10.17 6.69
CA GLU A 124 -14.16 -9.59 7.51
C GLU A 124 -13.68 -9.42 8.95
N LYS A 125 -13.61 -8.17 9.41
CA LYS A 125 -13.23 -7.82 10.78
C LYS A 125 -13.99 -6.58 11.24
N THR A 126 -15.18 -6.79 11.73
CA THR A 126 -16.10 -5.70 12.10
C THR A 126 -16.09 -5.35 13.57
N PHE A 127 -15.44 -6.17 14.43
CA PHE A 127 -15.46 -6.02 15.89
C PHE A 127 -16.87 -5.87 16.48
N GLY A 128 -17.86 -6.52 15.87
CA GLY A 128 -19.26 -6.45 16.25
C GLY A 128 -20.04 -5.24 15.72
N GLY A 129 -19.39 -4.37 14.93
CA GLY A 129 -20.01 -3.24 14.25
C GLY A 129 -20.26 -3.50 12.77
N SER A 130 -20.61 -2.45 12.03
CA SER A 130 -20.83 -2.48 10.57
C SER A 130 -19.59 -2.12 9.74
N ARG A 131 -18.55 -1.60 10.40
CA ARG A 131 -17.33 -1.12 9.75
C ARG A 131 -16.32 -2.27 9.61
N ASN A 132 -16.04 -2.69 8.40
CA ASN A 132 -15.05 -3.73 8.11
C ASN A 132 -13.67 -3.09 7.87
N ARG A 133 -12.82 -3.05 8.90
CA ARG A 133 -11.51 -2.37 8.86
C ARG A 133 -10.44 -3.23 8.20
N TRP A 134 -9.69 -2.61 7.28
CA TRP A 134 -8.50 -3.18 6.65
C TRP A 134 -7.26 -2.36 7.01
N GLY A 135 -6.11 -3.06 7.13
CA GLY A 135 -4.80 -2.45 7.28
C GLY A 135 -4.60 -1.73 8.60
N ASP A 136 -3.56 -1.01 8.64
CA ASP A 136 -3.17 0.14 9.45
C ASP A 136 -1.78 0.64 9.03
N TYR A 137 -0.82 -0.27 8.79
CA TYR A 137 0.57 0.06 8.50
C TYR A 137 1.17 -0.87 7.46
N SER A 138 2.16 -0.34 6.74
CA SER A 138 3.05 -1.08 5.86
C SER A 138 4.45 -0.53 5.96
N HIS A 139 5.44 -1.25 5.46
CA HIS A 139 6.81 -0.76 5.50
C HIS A 139 7.57 -1.14 4.23
N THR A 140 8.33 -0.18 3.74
CA THR A 140 9.26 -0.35 2.62
C THR A 140 10.61 0.26 3.04
N MET A 141 11.71 -0.43 2.74
CA MET A 141 13.05 0.02 3.08
C MET A 141 14.05 -0.36 1.99
N VAL A 142 15.13 0.37 1.93
CA VAL A 142 16.31 0.02 1.12
C VAL A 142 17.13 -1.01 1.88
N ASP A 143 17.71 -1.98 1.17
CA ASP A 143 18.65 -2.93 1.78
C ASP A 143 19.91 -2.17 2.21
N PRO A 144 20.26 -2.22 3.51
CA PRO A 144 21.41 -1.48 4.01
C PRO A 144 22.77 -2.05 3.55
N LEU A 145 22.79 -3.25 2.95
CA LEU A 145 24.03 -3.89 2.50
C LEU A 145 24.47 -3.35 1.15
N ASP A 146 23.53 -3.07 0.24
CA ASP A 146 23.87 -2.66 -1.13
C ASP A 146 23.40 -1.25 -1.49
N ASP A 147 22.51 -0.67 -0.69
CA ASP A 147 21.89 0.64 -0.91
C ASP A 147 21.23 0.78 -2.31
N ALA A 148 20.82 -0.33 -2.89
CA ALA A 148 20.21 -0.42 -4.22
C ALA A 148 18.90 -1.22 -4.21
N SER A 149 18.91 -2.39 -3.58
CA SER A 149 17.77 -3.28 -3.46
C SER A 149 16.73 -2.77 -2.46
N PHE A 150 15.49 -3.25 -2.60
CA PHE A 150 14.39 -2.84 -1.73
C PHE A 150 13.71 -4.04 -1.10
N TRP A 151 13.23 -3.84 0.13
CA TRP A 151 12.35 -4.75 0.84
C TRP A 151 11.02 -4.08 1.09
N THR A 152 9.90 -4.78 0.84
CA THR A 152 8.57 -4.27 1.17
C THR A 152 7.73 -5.33 1.88
N ILE A 153 7.01 -4.93 2.92
CA ILE A 153 6.10 -5.77 3.69
C ILE A 153 4.71 -5.12 3.63
N GLN A 154 3.77 -5.86 3.02
CA GLN A 154 2.40 -5.40 2.81
C GLN A 154 1.43 -6.47 3.29
N GLU A 155 0.21 -6.07 3.63
CA GLU A 155 -0.85 -6.97 4.02
C GLU A 155 -1.60 -7.56 2.82
N TYR A 156 -2.02 -8.82 2.95
CA TYR A 156 -2.93 -9.47 2.04
C TYR A 156 -3.96 -10.31 2.81
N ALA A 157 -5.13 -10.56 2.23
CA ALA A 157 -6.15 -11.42 2.82
C ALA A 157 -5.78 -12.89 2.63
N LYS A 158 -5.36 -13.56 3.72
CA LYS A 158 -5.03 -14.98 3.70
C LYS A 158 -6.27 -15.85 3.92
N PRO A 159 -6.23 -17.17 3.58
CA PRO A 159 -7.31 -18.09 3.89
C PRO A 159 -7.65 -18.07 5.39
N ARG A 160 -8.94 -18.03 5.68
CA ARG A 160 -9.41 -18.13 7.07
C ARG A 160 -9.09 -19.51 7.62
N SER A 161 -8.65 -19.56 8.88
CA SER A 161 -8.54 -20.83 9.58
C SER A 161 -9.96 -21.39 9.78
N THR A 162 -10.19 -22.63 9.36
CA THR A 162 -11.43 -23.36 9.70
C THR A 162 -11.50 -23.39 11.23
N PRO A 163 -12.60 -22.98 11.86
CA PRO A 163 -12.77 -23.16 13.30
C PRO A 163 -12.69 -24.67 13.59
N SER A 164 -11.85 -25.06 14.54
CA SER A 164 -11.91 -26.42 15.08
C SER A 164 -13.34 -26.65 15.59
N ILE A 165 -14.00 -27.69 15.14
CA ILE A 165 -15.36 -28.06 15.52
C ILE A 165 -15.37 -28.19 17.04
N GLY A 166 -15.99 -27.26 17.77
CA GLY A 166 -16.09 -27.35 19.22
C GLY A 166 -16.31 -26.04 19.97
N GLY A 167 -16.86 -25.01 19.37
CA GLY A 167 -17.21 -23.80 20.14
C GLY A 167 -18.13 -22.88 19.34
N SER A 168 -19.33 -22.70 19.92
CA SER A 168 -20.29 -21.71 19.46
C SER A 168 -19.67 -20.30 19.37
N ASN A 169 -19.86 -19.62 18.25
CA ASN A 169 -19.62 -18.20 18.02
C ASN A 169 -18.16 -17.70 18.01
N ALA A 170 -17.26 -18.37 17.31
CA ALA A 170 -16.03 -17.76 16.90
C ALA A 170 -16.24 -17.05 15.55
N SER A 171 -16.61 -15.77 15.56
CA SER A 171 -16.31 -14.89 14.45
C SER A 171 -14.79 -14.92 14.31
N SER A 172 -14.28 -15.65 13.30
CA SER A 172 -12.85 -15.79 13.08
C SER A 172 -12.29 -14.47 12.56
N SER A 173 -11.98 -13.56 13.47
CA SER A 173 -11.20 -12.38 13.17
C SER A 173 -9.78 -12.82 12.87
N GLN A 174 -9.48 -13.08 11.60
CA GLN A 174 -8.11 -13.26 11.16
C GLN A 174 -7.49 -11.90 10.96
N VAL A 175 -6.57 -11.55 11.83
CA VAL A 175 -5.53 -10.58 11.47
C VAL A 175 -4.80 -11.22 10.32
N GLY A 176 -4.82 -10.60 9.14
CA GLY A 176 -4.00 -11.03 8.03
C GLY A 176 -2.56 -11.17 8.56
N ASN A 177 -2.02 -12.39 8.60
CA ASN A 177 -0.61 -12.54 8.89
C ASN A 177 0.12 -11.75 7.82
N VAL A 178 0.90 -10.77 8.25
CA VAL A 178 1.91 -10.16 7.39
C VAL A 178 2.81 -11.33 6.97
N PRO A 179 2.85 -11.70 5.69
CA PRO A 179 3.76 -12.77 5.29
C PRO A 179 5.16 -12.29 5.57
N LYS A 180 5.99 -13.16 6.13
CA LYS A 180 7.44 -12.96 6.11
C LYS A 180 7.98 -13.15 4.68
N ALA A 181 7.36 -12.53 3.73
CA ALA A 181 7.79 -12.52 2.35
C ALA A 181 8.24 -11.09 2.06
N GLY A 182 9.45 -10.80 2.44
CA GLY A 182 10.15 -9.66 1.86
C GLY A 182 10.33 -9.95 0.37
N MET A 183 9.92 -9.03 -0.51
CA MET A 183 10.31 -9.06 -1.90
C MET A 183 11.53 -8.16 -2.07
N VAL A 184 12.60 -8.73 -2.61
CA VAL A 184 13.77 -7.96 -3.04
C VAL A 184 13.52 -7.53 -4.48
N ILE A 185 13.55 -6.24 -4.72
CA ILE A 185 13.61 -5.69 -6.07
C ILE A 185 15.04 -5.18 -6.25
N SER A 186 15.81 -5.88 -7.05
CA SER A 186 17.11 -5.38 -7.48
C SER A 186 16.96 -4.51 -8.74
N SER A 187 17.62 -3.38 -8.75
CA SER A 187 17.80 -2.56 -9.96
C SER A 187 18.71 -3.24 -10.97
#